data_0648d62db7c45ec58afd6ff9520996de
#
_entry.id   0648d62db7c45ec58afd6ff9520996de
#
_cell.length_a   1.000
_cell.length_b   1.000
_cell.length_c   1.000
_cell.angle_alpha   90.00
_cell.angle_beta   90.00
_cell.angle_gamma   90.00
#
_symmetry.space_group_name_H-M   'P 1'
#
loop_
_entity.id
_entity.type
_entity.pdbx_description
1 polymer ?
#
loop_
_entity_poly.entity_id
_entity_poly.type
_entity_poly.pdbx_seq_one_letter_code
_entity_poly.pdbx_strand_id
1 'polypeptide(L)'
;MTGLSEPPHPFPRPDVTERLTRALSKINPDLVIACYGMNDGIYHPFSERRFIQYQKGIHSLIDKVNASGAQLILLTPPPFDPQAPGIKNKLVGKNSPVFSWTKIYQHYDSEVIACYATFILSLKSRVVQVADIHTPINKHMVEKRTIDPDYHLSNDGVHINRDGHRLMAQTIYQALLKQPLPKLPSSLVKKFQSKQNILAPAWLTHIGHTRPGV
;
A
#
# COMPACT_ATOMS: atom_id res chain seq x y z
N MET A 1 -3.40 -4.59 -5.77
CA MET A 1 -4.69 -5.26 -5.60
C MET A 1 -4.54 -6.74 -5.90
N THR A 2 -5.18 -7.53 -5.12
CA THR A 2 -5.12 -9.00 -5.16
C THR A 2 -6.22 -9.64 -6.02
N GLY A 3 -6.72 -8.92 -7.04
CA GLY A 3 -7.71 -9.40 -8.00
C GLY A 3 -9.17 -9.15 -7.62
N LEU A 4 -9.43 -8.44 -6.52
CA LEU A 4 -10.80 -8.13 -6.13
C LEU A 4 -11.39 -7.05 -7.03
N SER A 5 -12.54 -7.34 -7.65
CA SER A 5 -13.31 -6.42 -8.46
C SER A 5 -14.78 -6.50 -8.09
N GLU A 6 -15.35 -5.40 -7.61
CA GLU A 6 -16.76 -5.29 -7.24
C GLU A 6 -17.32 -3.93 -7.67
N PRO A 7 -18.62 -3.86 -8.05
CA PRO A 7 -19.28 -2.57 -8.26
C PRO A 7 -19.15 -1.67 -7.01
N PRO A 8 -19.11 -0.34 -7.15
CA PRO A 8 -19.35 0.46 -8.36
C PRO A 8 -18.10 0.83 -9.18
N HIS A 9 -17.04 0.03 -9.21
CA HIS A 9 -15.87 0.35 -10.01
C HIS A 9 -16.20 0.32 -11.50
N PRO A 10 -15.86 1.38 -12.27
CA PRO A 10 -16.19 1.48 -13.68
C PRO A 10 -15.37 0.54 -14.58
N PHE A 11 -14.33 -0.09 -14.03
CA PHE A 11 -13.44 -1.01 -14.75
C PHE A 11 -12.92 -2.10 -13.80
N PRO A 12 -12.58 -3.29 -14.34
CA PRO A 12 -11.95 -4.34 -13.56
C PRO A 12 -10.65 -3.84 -12.93
N ARG A 13 -10.46 -4.12 -11.63
CA ARG A 13 -9.22 -3.78 -10.96
C ARG A 13 -8.11 -4.73 -11.39
N PRO A 14 -6.87 -4.25 -11.63
CA PRO A 14 -5.78 -5.09 -12.06
C PRO A 14 -5.52 -6.21 -11.06
N ASP A 15 -5.44 -7.43 -11.54
CA ASP A 15 -5.02 -8.59 -10.75
C ASP A 15 -3.49 -8.60 -10.67
N VAL A 16 -2.95 -8.51 -9.44
CA VAL A 16 -1.51 -8.60 -9.22
C VAL A 16 -0.96 -9.96 -9.65
N THR A 17 -1.76 -11.01 -9.56
CA THR A 17 -1.30 -12.39 -9.83
C THR A 17 -0.86 -12.57 -11.27
N GLU A 18 -1.62 -12.05 -12.25
CA GLU A 18 -1.26 -12.09 -13.65
C GLU A 18 -0.04 -11.20 -13.94
N ARG A 19 -0.09 -9.94 -13.49
CA ARG A 19 0.95 -8.94 -13.76
C ARG A 19 2.28 -9.28 -13.10
N LEU A 20 2.24 -9.88 -11.91
CA LEU A 20 3.44 -10.27 -11.18
C LEU A 20 4.25 -11.31 -11.96
N THR A 21 3.60 -12.30 -12.57
CA THR A 21 4.28 -13.32 -13.38
C THR A 21 5.08 -12.68 -14.52
N ARG A 22 4.47 -11.73 -15.25
CA ARG A 22 5.17 -11.00 -16.32
C ARG A 22 6.29 -10.12 -15.79
N ALA A 23 6.06 -9.42 -14.68
CA ALA A 23 7.07 -8.56 -14.08
C ALA A 23 8.28 -9.38 -13.61
N LEU A 24 8.07 -10.46 -12.88
CA LEU A 24 9.15 -11.32 -12.39
C LEU A 24 9.98 -11.90 -13.54
N SER A 25 9.34 -12.43 -14.60
CA SER A 25 10.04 -13.01 -15.73
C SER A 25 10.89 -12.00 -16.53
N LYS A 26 10.46 -10.73 -16.60
CA LYS A 26 11.16 -9.69 -17.36
C LYS A 26 12.19 -8.92 -16.55
N ILE A 27 11.97 -8.73 -15.26
CA ILE A 27 12.86 -7.96 -14.37
C ILE A 27 13.93 -8.87 -13.78
N ASN A 28 13.58 -10.13 -13.50
CA ASN A 28 14.43 -11.10 -12.80
C ASN A 28 15.07 -10.51 -11.54
N PRO A 29 14.28 -10.06 -10.56
CA PRO A 29 14.78 -9.37 -9.38
C PRO A 29 15.40 -10.33 -8.37
N ASP A 30 16.44 -9.88 -7.65
CA ASP A 30 16.97 -10.60 -6.47
C ASP A 30 16.06 -10.39 -5.24
N LEU A 31 15.40 -9.23 -5.17
CA LEU A 31 14.57 -8.82 -4.03
C LEU A 31 13.30 -8.12 -4.51
N VAL A 32 12.17 -8.55 -3.97
CA VAL A 32 10.85 -7.92 -4.14
C VAL A 32 10.42 -7.29 -2.83
N ILE A 33 9.99 -6.04 -2.86
CA ILE A 33 9.32 -5.37 -1.73
C ILE A 33 7.88 -5.13 -2.15
N ALA A 34 6.92 -5.72 -1.40
CA ALA A 34 5.51 -5.66 -1.74
C ALA A 34 4.68 -4.99 -0.64
N CYS A 35 3.81 -4.04 -1.04
CA CYS A 35 2.90 -3.31 -0.18
C CYS A 35 1.51 -3.29 -0.82
N TYR A 36 0.57 -4.08 -0.26
CA TYR A 36 -0.80 -4.21 -0.74
C TYR A 36 -1.78 -4.16 0.43
N GLY A 37 -3.06 -3.84 0.14
CA GLY A 37 -4.14 -3.88 1.12
C GLY A 37 -5.05 -2.66 1.09
N MET A 38 -4.52 -1.46 0.84
CA MET A 38 -5.29 -0.21 0.89
C MET A 38 -6.57 -0.26 0.03
N ASN A 39 -6.50 -0.84 -1.16
CA ASN A 39 -7.60 -0.91 -2.10
C ASN A 39 -8.35 -2.25 -2.10
N ASP A 40 -7.91 -3.24 -1.33
CA ASP A 40 -8.48 -4.58 -1.35
C ASP A 40 -9.79 -4.69 -0.56
N GLY A 41 -10.00 -3.82 0.43
CA GLY A 41 -11.28 -3.65 1.11
C GLY A 41 -12.28 -2.77 0.37
N ILE A 42 -11.87 -2.14 -0.74
CA ILE A 42 -12.68 -1.25 -1.62
C ILE A 42 -13.51 -0.20 -0.87
N TYR A 43 -12.96 0.31 0.24
CA TYR A 43 -13.55 1.36 1.09
C TYR A 43 -14.86 0.99 1.81
N HIS A 44 -15.19 -0.30 1.87
CA HIS A 44 -16.34 -0.86 2.57
C HIS A 44 -16.00 -1.19 4.03
N PRO A 45 -17.02 -1.43 4.87
CA PRO A 45 -16.84 -2.12 6.14
C PRO A 45 -16.16 -3.48 5.95
N PHE A 46 -15.57 -4.00 7.03
CA PHE A 46 -14.92 -5.32 6.99
C PHE A 46 -15.84 -6.38 6.39
N SER A 47 -15.29 -7.21 5.54
CA SER A 47 -15.98 -8.34 4.92
C SER A 47 -15.03 -9.54 4.90
N GLU A 48 -15.46 -10.62 5.56
CA GLU A 48 -14.73 -11.89 5.59
C GLU A 48 -14.42 -12.40 4.17
N ARG A 49 -15.38 -12.30 3.25
CA ARG A 49 -15.19 -12.70 1.85
C ARG A 49 -14.06 -11.93 1.18
N ARG A 50 -13.97 -10.61 1.37
CA ARG A 50 -12.91 -9.78 0.80
C ARG A 50 -11.57 -10.08 1.48
N PHE A 51 -11.59 -10.29 2.79
CA PHE A 51 -10.40 -10.63 3.54
C PHE A 51 -9.80 -11.96 3.09
N ILE A 52 -10.61 -13.00 2.90
CA ILE A 52 -10.17 -14.29 2.33
C ILE A 52 -9.57 -14.11 0.93
N GLN A 53 -10.14 -13.28 0.06
CA GLN A 53 -9.57 -13.00 -1.26
C GLN A 53 -8.23 -12.27 -1.16
N TYR A 54 -8.12 -11.30 -0.26
CA TYR A 54 -6.85 -10.63 0.03
C TYR A 54 -5.78 -11.62 0.49
N GLN A 55 -6.10 -12.49 1.46
CA GLN A 55 -5.19 -13.54 1.94
C GLN A 55 -4.73 -14.46 0.81
N LYS A 56 -5.64 -14.95 -0.02
CA LYS A 56 -5.31 -15.78 -1.19
C LYS A 56 -4.36 -15.06 -2.15
N GLY A 57 -4.62 -13.78 -2.42
CA GLY A 57 -3.75 -12.97 -3.28
C GLY A 57 -2.35 -12.80 -2.72
N ILE A 58 -2.22 -12.54 -1.41
CA ILE A 58 -0.91 -12.43 -0.74
C ILE A 58 -0.18 -13.78 -0.73
N HIS A 59 -0.85 -14.89 -0.45
CA HIS A 59 -0.23 -16.21 -0.53
C HIS A 59 0.25 -16.52 -1.95
N SER A 60 -0.56 -16.26 -2.97
CA SER A 60 -0.15 -16.40 -4.37
C SER A 60 1.05 -15.52 -4.73
N LEU A 61 1.13 -14.29 -4.20
CA LEU A 61 2.28 -13.42 -4.38
C LEU A 61 3.54 -14.03 -3.77
N ILE A 62 3.47 -14.53 -2.53
CA ILE A 62 4.59 -15.20 -1.86
C ILE A 62 5.08 -16.39 -2.69
N ASP A 63 4.17 -17.27 -3.11
CA ASP A 63 4.50 -18.48 -3.85
C ASP A 63 5.19 -18.15 -5.19
N LYS A 64 4.68 -17.14 -5.92
CA LYS A 64 5.27 -16.72 -7.20
C LYS A 64 6.64 -16.08 -7.06
N VAL A 65 6.83 -15.24 -6.05
CA VAL A 65 8.14 -14.63 -5.78
C VAL A 65 9.15 -15.69 -5.39
N ASN A 66 8.79 -16.61 -4.50
CA ASN A 66 9.65 -17.72 -4.12
C ASN A 66 10.00 -18.62 -5.32
N ALA A 67 9.03 -18.94 -6.18
CA ALA A 67 9.25 -19.73 -7.39
C ALA A 67 10.17 -19.04 -8.41
N SER A 68 10.27 -17.72 -8.40
CA SER A 68 11.20 -16.96 -9.24
C SER A 68 12.64 -16.93 -8.71
N GLY A 69 12.91 -17.44 -7.50
CA GLY A 69 14.19 -17.37 -6.82
C GLY A 69 14.46 -16.03 -6.10
N ALA A 70 13.55 -15.08 -6.20
CA ALA A 70 13.69 -13.80 -5.53
C ALA A 70 13.35 -13.88 -4.02
N GLN A 71 13.98 -13.04 -3.23
CA GLN A 71 13.61 -12.81 -1.83
C GLN A 71 12.39 -11.86 -1.76
N LEU A 72 11.56 -12.04 -0.72
CA LEU A 72 10.37 -11.19 -0.53
C LEU A 72 10.39 -10.50 0.83
N ILE A 73 10.18 -9.18 0.80
CA ILE A 73 9.85 -8.37 1.96
C ILE A 73 8.40 -7.91 1.82
N LEU A 74 7.58 -8.19 2.82
CA LEU A 74 6.22 -7.67 2.89
C LEU A 74 6.17 -6.42 3.78
N LEU A 75 5.42 -5.42 3.33
CA LEU A 75 5.06 -4.27 4.14
C LEU A 75 3.58 -4.38 4.52
N THR A 76 3.23 -4.01 5.75
CA THR A 76 1.81 -3.78 6.06
C THR A 76 1.26 -2.68 5.15
N PRO A 77 -0.04 -2.65 4.81
CA PRO A 77 -0.62 -1.50 4.13
C PRO A 77 -0.37 -0.23 4.96
N PRO A 78 -0.13 0.93 4.34
CA PRO A 78 -0.10 2.20 5.06
C PRO A 78 -1.46 2.49 5.67
N PRO A 79 -1.57 3.34 6.71
CA PRO A 79 -2.85 3.69 7.28
C PRO A 79 -3.71 4.49 6.29
N PHE A 80 -5.03 4.31 6.39
CA PHE A 80 -6.01 5.22 5.84
C PHE A 80 -6.27 6.35 6.85
N ASP A 81 -6.16 7.60 6.42
CA ASP A 81 -6.37 8.76 7.30
C ASP A 81 -7.79 9.33 7.19
N PRO A 82 -8.71 9.01 8.13
CA PRO A 82 -10.07 9.53 8.10
C PRO A 82 -10.17 11.03 8.41
N GLN A 83 -9.08 11.67 8.86
CA GLN A 83 -9.05 13.10 9.17
C GLN A 83 -8.41 13.93 8.05
N ALA A 84 -8.02 13.31 6.96
CA ALA A 84 -7.44 14.02 5.81
C ALA A 84 -8.42 15.08 5.26
N PRO A 85 -7.93 16.26 4.86
CA PRO A 85 -8.82 17.39 4.53
C PRO A 85 -9.76 17.13 3.35
N GLY A 86 -9.33 16.35 2.36
CA GLY A 86 -10.10 16.10 1.13
C GLY A 86 -11.17 15.00 1.24
N ILE A 87 -11.35 14.39 2.43
CA ILE A 87 -12.33 13.29 2.58
C ILE A 87 -13.44 13.55 3.61
N LYS A 88 -13.41 14.67 4.33
CA LYS A 88 -14.41 14.99 5.38
C LYS A 88 -15.86 14.76 4.91
N ASN A 89 -16.17 15.11 3.66
CA ASN A 89 -17.50 14.95 3.06
C ASN A 89 -17.73 13.60 2.36
N LYS A 90 -16.75 12.70 2.40
CA LYS A 90 -16.81 11.38 1.77
C LYS A 90 -16.99 10.25 2.78
N LEU A 91 -16.85 10.54 4.08
CA LEU A 91 -16.99 9.53 5.11
C LEU A 91 -18.46 9.20 5.34
N VAL A 92 -18.75 7.90 5.41
CA VAL A 92 -20.09 7.39 5.64
C VAL A 92 -20.09 6.31 6.73
N GLY A 93 -21.22 6.21 7.44
CA GLY A 93 -21.41 5.18 8.45
C GLY A 93 -21.63 3.78 7.86
N LYS A 94 -21.61 2.77 8.72
CA LYS A 94 -21.73 1.34 8.35
C LYS A 94 -23.01 1.01 7.58
N ASN A 95 -24.08 1.78 7.82
CA ASN A 95 -25.40 1.55 7.20
C ASN A 95 -25.58 2.31 5.87
N SER A 96 -24.53 2.88 5.30
CA SER A 96 -24.61 3.52 3.99
C SER A 96 -25.04 2.52 2.92
N PRO A 97 -25.96 2.88 2.03
CA PRO A 97 -26.35 1.97 0.93
C PRO A 97 -25.28 1.80 -0.12
N VAL A 98 -24.28 2.67 -0.14
CA VAL A 98 -23.20 2.65 -1.15
C VAL A 98 -21.86 2.96 -0.50
N PHE A 99 -20.84 2.20 -0.89
CA PHE A 99 -19.45 2.45 -0.54
C PHE A 99 -18.59 2.52 -1.81
N SER A 100 -17.68 3.48 -1.84
CA SER A 100 -16.74 3.69 -2.95
C SER A 100 -15.63 4.64 -2.51
N TRP A 101 -14.70 4.95 -3.41
CA TRP A 101 -13.70 6.00 -3.20
C TRP A 101 -14.27 7.42 -2.98
N THR A 102 -15.57 7.63 -3.21
CA THR A 102 -16.31 8.88 -2.90
C THR A 102 -17.27 8.73 -1.72
N LYS A 103 -17.46 7.52 -1.19
CA LYS A 103 -18.30 7.17 -0.04
C LYS A 103 -17.56 6.13 0.80
N ILE A 104 -16.59 6.60 1.58
CA ILE A 104 -15.63 5.76 2.29
C ILE A 104 -16.18 5.42 3.68
N TYR A 105 -16.10 4.18 4.09
CA TYR A 105 -16.44 3.77 5.44
C TYR A 105 -15.57 4.50 6.47
N GLN A 106 -16.19 5.19 7.41
CA GLN A 106 -15.49 6.05 8.37
C GLN A 106 -14.47 5.33 9.26
N HIS A 107 -14.66 4.04 9.52
CA HIS A 107 -13.75 3.19 10.30
C HIS A 107 -12.88 2.29 9.41
N TYR A 108 -12.67 2.68 8.15
CA TYR A 108 -11.92 1.87 7.19
C TYR A 108 -10.50 1.55 7.65
N ASP A 109 -9.81 2.48 8.32
CA ASP A 109 -8.49 2.19 8.89
C ASP A 109 -8.55 1.17 10.03
N SER A 110 -9.33 1.48 11.06
CA SER A 110 -9.33 0.72 12.31
C SER A 110 -9.95 -0.68 12.19
N GLU A 111 -10.90 -0.89 11.29
CA GLU A 111 -11.61 -2.17 11.16
C GLU A 111 -11.15 -2.99 9.95
N VAL A 112 -10.64 -2.35 8.90
CA VAL A 112 -10.26 -3.06 7.66
C VAL A 112 -8.74 -3.07 7.46
N ILE A 113 -8.11 -1.89 7.38
CA ILE A 113 -6.68 -1.82 7.11
C ILE A 113 -5.86 -2.39 8.26
N ALA A 114 -6.24 -2.14 9.50
CA ALA A 114 -5.59 -2.73 10.68
C ALA A 114 -5.69 -4.27 10.70
N CYS A 115 -6.84 -4.83 10.29
CA CYS A 115 -7.00 -6.28 10.15
C CYS A 115 -6.06 -6.86 9.08
N TYR A 116 -5.95 -6.18 7.92
CA TYR A 116 -5.04 -6.57 6.84
C TYR A 116 -3.57 -6.44 7.26
N ALA A 117 -3.23 -5.39 8.01
CA ALA A 117 -1.89 -5.21 8.58
C ALA A 117 -1.52 -6.35 9.55
N THR A 118 -2.45 -6.72 10.44
CA THR A 118 -2.27 -7.85 11.37
C THR A 118 -2.02 -9.16 10.64
N PHE A 119 -2.76 -9.42 9.57
CA PHE A 119 -2.52 -10.61 8.73
C PHE A 119 -1.12 -10.59 8.10
N ILE A 120 -0.68 -9.47 7.52
CA ILE A 120 0.69 -9.37 6.97
C ILE A 120 1.74 -9.64 8.06
N LEU A 121 1.56 -9.10 9.26
CA LEU A 121 2.47 -9.34 10.39
C LEU A 121 2.54 -10.81 10.81
N SER A 122 1.49 -11.60 10.59
CA SER A 122 1.47 -13.03 10.89
C SER A 122 2.33 -13.87 9.92
N LEU A 123 2.73 -13.30 8.77
CA LEU A 123 3.46 -14.01 7.71
C LEU A 123 4.99 -13.99 7.86
N LYS A 124 5.52 -13.59 9.01
CA LYS A 124 6.98 -13.46 9.26
C LYS A 124 7.80 -14.71 8.96
N SER A 125 7.21 -15.90 9.16
CA SER A 125 7.88 -17.17 8.86
C SER A 125 7.85 -17.58 7.37
N ARG A 126 7.10 -16.87 6.54
CA ARG A 126 6.88 -17.18 5.13
C ARG A 126 7.74 -16.37 4.16
N VAL A 127 8.38 -15.31 4.65
CA VAL A 127 9.13 -14.34 3.85
C VAL A 127 10.41 -13.95 4.57
N VAL A 128 11.35 -13.32 3.87
CA VAL A 128 12.63 -12.89 4.47
C VAL A 128 12.41 -11.89 5.60
N GLN A 129 11.48 -10.94 5.40
CA GLN A 129 11.13 -9.96 6.41
C GLN A 129 9.73 -9.39 6.20
N VAL A 130 9.10 -8.99 7.30
CA VAL A 130 7.89 -8.17 7.31
C VAL A 130 8.20 -6.85 8.02
N ALA A 131 7.90 -5.72 7.39
CA ALA A 131 8.02 -4.40 7.99
C ALA A 131 6.64 -3.80 8.27
N ASP A 132 6.41 -3.45 9.53
CA ASP A 132 5.21 -2.72 9.94
C ASP A 132 5.39 -1.23 9.61
N ILE A 133 4.57 -0.71 8.70
CA ILE A 133 4.48 0.72 8.39
C ILE A 133 3.16 1.32 8.87
N HIS A 134 2.13 0.51 9.11
CA HIS A 134 0.82 0.96 9.57
C HIS A 134 0.90 1.56 10.98
N THR A 135 1.37 0.78 11.94
CA THR A 135 1.37 1.20 13.35
C THR A 135 2.26 2.43 13.61
N PRO A 136 3.52 2.49 13.14
CA PRO A 136 4.36 3.66 13.37
C PRO A 136 3.84 4.95 12.72
N ILE A 137 3.26 4.86 11.51
CA ILE A 137 2.72 6.04 10.82
C ILE A 137 1.46 6.55 11.55
N ASN A 138 0.55 5.65 11.95
CA ASN A 138 -0.63 6.03 12.76
C ASN A 138 -0.21 6.69 14.08
N LYS A 139 0.73 6.10 14.80
CA LYS A 139 1.25 6.66 16.05
C LYS A 139 1.80 8.08 15.82
N HIS A 140 2.62 8.26 14.79
CA HIS A 140 3.16 9.57 14.44
C HIS A 140 2.06 10.60 14.14
N MET A 141 1.02 10.24 13.38
CA MET A 141 -0.09 11.15 13.11
C MET A 141 -0.83 11.55 14.38
N VAL A 142 -1.10 10.59 15.27
CA VAL A 142 -1.76 10.85 16.55
C VAL A 142 -0.92 11.81 17.40
N GLU A 143 0.37 11.55 17.56
CA GLU A 143 1.30 12.40 18.31
C GLU A 143 1.37 13.81 17.72
N LYS A 144 1.46 13.96 16.41
CA LYS A 144 1.51 15.28 15.77
C LYS A 144 0.22 16.08 15.95
N ARG A 145 -0.93 15.42 15.93
CA ARG A 145 -2.25 16.04 16.11
C ARG A 145 -2.53 16.53 17.54
N THR A 146 -1.74 16.13 18.52
CA THR A 146 -1.82 16.73 19.86
C THR A 146 -1.31 18.18 19.84
N ILE A 147 -0.46 18.57 18.87
CA ILE A 147 0.14 19.89 18.73
C ILE A 147 -0.52 20.68 17.58
N ASP A 148 -0.75 20.03 16.48
CA ASP A 148 -1.38 20.58 15.25
C ASP A 148 -2.57 19.67 14.85
N PRO A 149 -3.80 20.00 15.24
CA PRO A 149 -4.98 19.18 14.94
C PRO A 149 -5.24 18.96 13.43
N ASP A 150 -4.74 19.84 12.57
CA ASP A 150 -4.87 19.74 11.12
C ASP A 150 -3.70 18.99 10.45
N TYR A 151 -2.75 18.47 11.24
CA TYR A 151 -1.63 17.70 10.70
C TYR A 151 -2.10 16.49 9.89
N HIS A 152 -1.61 16.36 8.66
CA HIS A 152 -1.94 15.26 7.77
C HIS A 152 -0.74 14.86 6.88
N LEU A 153 -0.68 13.57 6.57
CA LEU A 153 0.30 12.97 5.65
C LEU A 153 -0.33 12.58 4.31
N SER A 154 -1.62 12.88 4.12
CA SER A 154 -2.38 12.62 2.90
C SER A 154 -3.45 13.69 2.75
N ASN A 155 -3.72 14.12 1.52
CA ASN A 155 -4.83 15.03 1.26
C ASN A 155 -6.16 14.28 1.08
N ASP A 156 -6.11 13.06 0.59
CA ASP A 156 -7.29 12.23 0.25
C ASP A 156 -7.44 10.99 1.15
N GLY A 157 -6.64 10.91 2.21
CA GLY A 157 -6.64 9.80 3.15
C GLY A 157 -5.96 8.51 2.67
N VAL A 158 -5.59 8.43 1.41
CA VAL A 158 -5.06 7.23 0.74
C VAL A 158 -3.64 7.45 0.20
N HIS A 159 -3.45 8.50 -0.58
CA HIS A 159 -2.19 8.81 -1.22
C HIS A 159 -1.36 9.73 -0.35
N ILE A 160 -0.29 9.20 0.23
CA ILE A 160 0.59 9.95 1.12
C ILE A 160 1.33 11.07 0.37
N ASN A 161 1.46 12.23 1.01
CA ASN A 161 2.19 13.38 0.51
C ASN A 161 3.71 13.20 0.66
N ARG A 162 4.48 14.23 0.34
CA ARG A 162 5.96 14.20 0.40
C ARG A 162 6.48 13.84 1.79
N ASP A 163 5.88 14.40 2.84
CA ASP A 163 6.32 14.13 4.22
C ASP A 163 5.93 12.73 4.67
N GLY A 164 4.75 12.25 4.24
CA GLY A 164 4.33 10.87 4.40
C GLY A 164 5.28 9.88 3.72
N HIS A 165 5.68 10.14 2.48
CA HIS A 165 6.70 9.33 1.80
C HIS A 165 8.03 9.30 2.53
N ARG A 166 8.47 10.43 3.08
CA ARG A 166 9.70 10.49 3.88
C ARG A 166 9.59 9.68 5.15
N LEU A 167 8.48 9.82 5.89
CA LEU A 167 8.23 9.04 7.10
C LEU A 167 8.15 7.54 6.80
N MET A 168 7.46 7.16 5.73
CA MET A 168 7.39 5.77 5.27
C MET A 168 8.78 5.21 4.96
N ALA A 169 9.60 5.97 4.24
CA ALA A 169 10.97 5.57 3.94
C ALA A 169 11.81 5.38 5.21
N GLN A 170 11.70 6.29 6.18
CA GLN A 170 12.37 6.18 7.50
C GLN A 170 11.92 4.92 8.24
N THR A 171 10.61 4.67 8.28
CA THR A 171 10.02 3.52 8.95
C THR A 171 10.50 2.21 8.31
N ILE A 172 10.49 2.11 6.98
CA ILE A 172 10.97 0.93 6.25
C ILE A 172 12.45 0.73 6.50
N TYR A 173 13.26 1.78 6.35
CA TYR A 173 14.71 1.70 6.53
C TYR A 173 15.07 1.22 7.94
N GLN A 174 14.43 1.78 8.96
CA GLN A 174 14.65 1.39 10.36
C GLN A 174 14.17 -0.05 10.62
N ALA A 175 13.04 -0.45 10.05
CA ALA A 175 12.55 -1.82 10.20
C ALA A 175 13.50 -2.85 9.59
N LEU A 176 14.05 -2.56 8.40
CA LEU A 176 14.92 -3.48 7.67
C LEU A 176 16.36 -3.49 8.19
N LEU A 177 16.94 -2.33 8.45
CA LEU A 177 18.38 -2.19 8.74
C LEU A 177 18.68 -1.92 10.23
N LYS A 178 17.64 -1.72 11.06
CA LYS A 178 17.76 -1.39 12.49
C LYS A 178 18.59 -0.12 12.75
N GLN A 179 18.61 0.80 11.81
CA GLN A 179 19.36 2.04 11.83
C GLN A 179 18.45 3.22 11.40
N PRO A 180 18.72 4.43 11.88
CA PRO A 180 18.01 5.61 11.39
C PRO A 180 18.38 5.89 9.92
N LEU A 181 17.41 6.36 9.14
CA LEU A 181 17.65 6.75 7.75
C LEU A 181 18.70 7.86 7.71
N PRO A 182 19.82 7.70 6.97
CA PRO A 182 20.84 8.74 6.87
C PRO A 182 20.29 9.97 6.14
N LYS A 183 20.84 11.13 6.47
CA LYS A 183 20.52 12.36 5.74
C LYS A 183 21.10 12.28 4.33
N LEU A 184 20.24 12.16 3.33
CA LEU A 184 20.66 12.10 1.94
C LEU A 184 20.91 13.51 1.38
N PRO A 185 22.02 13.74 0.65
CA PRO A 185 22.24 14.99 -0.06
C PRO A 185 21.11 15.26 -1.07
N SER A 186 20.62 16.50 -1.13
CA SER A 186 19.54 16.90 -2.05
C SER A 186 19.90 16.63 -3.53
N SER A 187 21.17 16.75 -3.90
CA SER A 187 21.66 16.43 -5.25
C SER A 187 21.49 14.95 -5.59
N LEU A 188 21.72 14.06 -4.62
CA LEU A 188 21.53 12.63 -4.79
C LEU A 188 20.05 12.29 -4.96
N VAL A 189 19.19 12.85 -4.12
CA VAL A 189 17.72 12.68 -4.23
C VAL A 189 17.21 13.12 -5.59
N LYS A 190 17.65 14.27 -6.10
CA LYS A 190 17.30 14.77 -7.44
C LYS A 190 17.75 13.81 -8.54
N LYS A 191 18.96 13.25 -8.46
CA LYS A 191 19.47 12.26 -9.44
C LYS A 191 18.60 10.98 -9.46
N PHE A 192 18.24 10.46 -8.29
CA PHE A 192 17.35 9.31 -8.21
C PHE A 192 15.96 9.62 -8.78
N GLN A 193 15.42 10.78 -8.49
CA GLN A 193 14.11 11.18 -9.03
C GLN A 193 14.15 11.31 -10.56
N SER A 194 15.18 11.92 -11.13
CA SER A 194 15.38 12.01 -12.58
C SER A 194 15.49 10.62 -13.21
N LYS A 195 16.28 9.73 -12.61
CA LYS A 195 16.38 8.33 -13.04
C LYS A 195 15.01 7.64 -13.02
N GLN A 196 14.26 7.78 -11.93
CA GLN A 196 12.96 7.16 -11.77
C GLN A 196 11.94 7.67 -12.79
N ASN A 197 11.94 8.96 -13.09
CA ASN A 197 11.04 9.56 -14.08
C ASN A 197 11.28 8.98 -15.50
N ILE A 198 12.50 8.57 -15.81
CA ILE A 198 12.83 7.95 -17.09
C ILE A 198 12.51 6.45 -17.06
N LEU A 199 12.93 5.75 -16.00
CA LEU A 199 12.85 4.29 -15.96
C LEU A 199 11.44 3.77 -15.69
N ALA A 200 10.64 4.45 -14.87
CA ALA A 200 9.31 3.95 -14.49
C ALA A 200 8.37 3.79 -15.70
N PRO A 201 8.21 4.79 -16.61
CA PRO A 201 7.42 4.62 -17.81
C PRO A 201 7.96 3.54 -18.74
N ALA A 202 9.28 3.48 -18.92
CA ALA A 202 9.92 2.47 -19.76
C ALA A 202 9.65 1.04 -19.25
N TRP A 203 9.76 0.82 -17.93
CA TRP A 203 9.45 -0.46 -17.31
C TRP A 203 7.96 -0.81 -17.42
N LEU A 204 7.05 0.15 -17.18
CA LEU A 204 5.62 -0.09 -17.33
C LEU A 204 5.27 -0.55 -18.75
N THR A 205 5.86 0.08 -19.76
CA THR A 205 5.70 -0.32 -21.16
C THR A 205 6.30 -1.71 -21.41
N HIS A 206 7.53 -1.95 -20.93
CA HIS A 206 8.24 -3.21 -21.14
C HIS A 206 7.51 -4.43 -20.54
N ILE A 207 6.94 -4.31 -19.35
CA ILE A 207 6.15 -5.38 -18.72
C ILE A 207 4.71 -5.46 -19.22
N GLY A 208 4.30 -4.61 -20.18
CA GLY A 208 2.96 -4.61 -20.75
C GLY A 208 1.91 -4.14 -19.74
N HIS A 209 2.23 -3.11 -18.93
CA HIS A 209 1.26 -2.52 -18.03
C HIS A 209 0.32 -1.61 -18.81
N THR A 210 -0.92 -2.05 -18.97
CA THR A 210 -2.01 -1.23 -19.52
C THR A 210 -2.99 -0.88 -18.41
N ARG A 211 -3.40 0.37 -18.33
CA ARG A 211 -4.59 0.76 -17.57
C ARG A 211 -5.78 0.70 -18.54
N PRO A 212 -6.81 -0.11 -18.25
CA PRO A 212 -8.03 -0.06 -19.03
C PRO A 212 -8.61 1.36 -19.00
N GLY A 213 -8.85 1.98 -20.16
CA GLY A 213 -9.48 3.31 -20.24
C GLY A 213 -8.54 4.52 -20.14
N VAL A 214 -7.22 4.32 -20.32
CA VAL A 214 -6.23 5.39 -20.48
C VAL A 214 -5.55 5.24 -21.83
#